data_26902274a27bf37c80ebf37bee3658f2
#
_entry.id   26902274a27bf37c80ebf37bee3658f2
#
_cell.length_a   1.000
_cell.length_b   1.000
_cell.length_c   1.000
_cell.angle_alpha   90.00
_cell.angle_beta   90.00
_cell.angle_gamma   90.00
#
_symmetry.space_group_name_H-M   'P 1'
#
loop_
_entity.id
_entity.type
_entity.pdbx_description
1 polymer ?
#
loop_
_entity_poly.entity_id
_entity_poly.type
_entity_poly.pdbx_seq_one_letter_code
_entity_poly.pdbx_strand_id
1 'polypeptide(L)'
;VRTPFELFLVRAFQGIASGLWPACLVMMSACVPKNKIGISMGLMQSANICGGIIGPLLGGILATAFGMRNSFYVGAVALSLITVTTILFIKEPPVAPEKEINKAQNTSYLSFIKDKNILILLLCVCMTNLVILQIQPIVSLYVQQLSHNSDKAVLLTGFIMSLGGIAGALASPLWGKTGQKVGFYKTITLAFISAGLLMSLQGVPNSLVLFGLMQFLCGLGFSGIFPSANSILVLLTPPSSRGMGFGSLFSAQMIGGALGPVIGGVIVSFMSFNTVYIISGSILFVIGIYLKFFAPESFKQKASLTKDHKIESRNKEYLDDIK
;
A
#
# COMPACT_ATOMS: atom_id res chain seq x y z
N VAL A 1 -6.14 -2.73 30.14
CA VAL A 1 -6.04 -1.28 29.96
C VAL A 1 -7.20 -0.63 30.71
N ARG A 2 -6.91 0.20 31.68
CA ARG A 2 -7.89 0.89 32.53
C ARG A 2 -7.81 2.42 32.38
N THR A 3 -6.67 2.93 31.95
CA THR A 3 -6.42 4.35 31.78
C THR A 3 -6.02 4.71 30.37
N PRO A 4 -6.26 5.95 29.87
CA PRO A 4 -5.80 6.43 28.56
C PRO A 4 -4.28 6.34 28.41
N PHE A 5 -3.52 6.52 29.49
CA PHE A 5 -2.06 6.43 29.49
C PHE A 5 -1.57 5.00 29.26
N GLU A 6 -2.20 4.00 29.90
CA GLU A 6 -1.90 2.59 29.64
C GLU A 6 -2.18 2.24 28.17
N LEU A 7 -3.28 2.76 27.60
CA LEU A 7 -3.60 2.56 26.18
C LEU A 7 -2.52 3.16 25.28
N PHE A 8 -2.03 4.34 25.61
CA PHE A 8 -0.93 4.98 24.86
C PHE A 8 0.34 4.12 24.89
N LEU A 9 0.74 3.63 26.06
CA LEU A 9 1.91 2.76 26.19
C LEU A 9 1.76 1.47 25.38
N VAL A 10 0.62 0.79 25.47
CA VAL A 10 0.36 -0.44 24.70
C VAL A 10 0.40 -0.17 23.20
N ARG A 11 -0.14 0.96 22.73
CA ARG A 11 -0.07 1.37 21.32
C ARG A 11 1.35 1.71 20.88
N ALA A 12 2.16 2.31 21.74
CA ALA A 12 3.57 2.56 21.46
C ALA A 12 4.36 1.25 21.30
N PHE A 13 4.15 0.27 22.19
CA PHE A 13 4.73 -1.08 22.06
C PHE A 13 4.26 -1.79 20.79
N GLN A 14 2.97 -1.69 20.47
CA GLN A 14 2.42 -2.25 19.23
C GLN A 14 3.09 -1.62 17.99
N GLY A 15 3.38 -0.31 18.02
CA GLY A 15 4.10 0.37 16.95
C GLY A 15 5.52 -0.20 16.74
N ILE A 16 6.25 -0.47 17.81
CA ILE A 16 7.59 -1.12 17.74
C ILE A 16 7.48 -2.53 17.14
N ALA A 17 6.44 -3.28 17.49
CA ALA A 17 6.21 -4.64 16.97
C ALA A 17 5.64 -4.71 15.55
N SER A 18 5.31 -3.58 14.91
CA SER A 18 4.59 -3.52 13.62
C SER A 18 5.43 -3.85 12.38
N GLY A 19 6.65 -4.38 12.54
CA GLY A 19 7.58 -4.73 11.46
C GLY A 19 7.20 -5.92 10.57
N LEU A 20 6.08 -6.59 10.84
CA LEU A 20 5.67 -7.80 10.09
C LEU A 20 5.47 -7.53 8.59
N TRP A 21 4.78 -6.46 8.22
CA TRP A 21 4.47 -6.17 6.83
C TRP A 21 5.72 -5.92 5.96
N PRO A 22 6.68 -5.05 6.36
CA PRO A 22 7.95 -4.92 5.65
C PRO A 22 8.72 -6.23 5.54
N ALA A 23 8.76 -7.04 6.61
CA ALA A 23 9.44 -8.33 6.62
C ALA A 23 8.84 -9.30 5.59
N CYS A 24 7.52 -9.38 5.48
CA CYS A 24 6.85 -10.19 4.46
C CYS A 24 7.21 -9.72 3.03
N LEU A 25 7.30 -8.41 2.80
CA LEU A 25 7.68 -7.86 1.49
C LEU A 25 9.15 -8.18 1.16
N VAL A 26 10.06 -8.09 2.13
CA VAL A 26 11.47 -8.48 1.96
C VAL A 26 11.55 -9.96 1.57
N MET A 27 10.90 -10.83 2.34
CA MET A 27 10.89 -12.27 2.11
C MET A 27 10.29 -12.61 0.73
N MET A 28 9.16 -12.01 0.37
CA MET A 28 8.56 -12.18 -0.95
C MET A 28 9.55 -11.75 -2.05
N SER A 29 10.25 -10.64 -1.87
CA SER A 29 11.22 -10.15 -2.84
C SER A 29 12.45 -11.06 -3.00
N ALA A 30 12.79 -11.83 -1.97
CA ALA A 30 13.90 -12.78 -1.98
C ALA A 30 13.52 -14.12 -2.63
N CYS A 31 12.28 -14.59 -2.41
CA CYS A 31 11.81 -15.89 -2.90
C CYS A 31 11.31 -15.89 -4.35
N VAL A 32 10.98 -14.70 -4.91
CA VAL A 32 10.32 -14.60 -6.21
C VAL A 32 11.32 -14.15 -7.29
N PRO A 33 11.34 -14.83 -8.46
CA PRO A 33 12.17 -14.40 -9.58
C PRO A 33 11.76 -13.02 -10.11
N LYS A 34 12.71 -12.25 -10.61
CA LYS A 34 12.52 -10.85 -11.06
C LYS A 34 11.38 -10.69 -12.07
N ASN A 35 11.17 -11.68 -12.93
CA ASN A 35 10.10 -11.68 -13.95
C ASN A 35 8.69 -11.88 -13.38
N LYS A 36 8.53 -12.22 -12.10
CA LYS A 36 7.23 -12.39 -11.43
C LYS A 36 7.02 -11.42 -10.26
N ILE A 37 7.98 -10.51 -10.01
CA ILE A 37 7.95 -9.64 -8.84
C ILE A 37 6.69 -8.77 -8.77
N GLY A 38 6.24 -8.21 -9.89
CA GLY A 38 5.08 -7.34 -9.93
C GLY A 38 3.78 -8.06 -9.57
N ILE A 39 3.54 -9.24 -10.15
CA ILE A 39 2.32 -10.00 -9.82
C ILE A 39 2.35 -10.46 -8.36
N SER A 40 3.52 -10.82 -7.84
CA SER A 40 3.67 -11.25 -6.45
C SER A 40 3.44 -10.10 -5.47
N MET A 41 3.96 -8.90 -5.76
CA MET A 41 3.67 -7.71 -4.97
C MET A 41 2.19 -7.30 -5.06
N GLY A 42 1.57 -7.51 -6.23
CA GLY A 42 0.12 -7.31 -6.41
C GLY A 42 -0.72 -8.28 -5.57
N LEU A 43 -0.35 -9.57 -5.53
CA LEU A 43 -1.02 -10.57 -4.70
C LEU A 43 -0.85 -10.29 -3.20
N MET A 44 0.34 -9.88 -2.76
CA MET A 44 0.57 -9.44 -1.40
C MET A 44 -0.33 -8.26 -1.03
N GLN A 45 -0.45 -7.29 -1.92
CA GLN A 45 -1.32 -6.14 -1.70
C GLN A 45 -2.80 -6.56 -1.66
N SER A 46 -3.24 -7.49 -2.52
CA SER A 46 -4.60 -8.04 -2.47
C SER A 46 -4.88 -8.72 -1.13
N ALA A 47 -3.95 -9.54 -0.64
CA ALA A 47 -4.09 -10.19 0.66
C ALA A 47 -4.21 -9.16 1.80
N ASN A 48 -3.41 -8.10 1.75
CA ASN A 48 -3.48 -6.99 2.71
C ASN A 48 -4.84 -6.29 2.67
N ILE A 49 -5.35 -5.97 1.48
CA ILE A 49 -6.67 -5.34 1.31
C ILE A 49 -7.79 -6.27 1.78
N CYS A 50 -7.75 -7.56 1.43
CA CYS A 50 -8.72 -8.55 1.90
C CYS A 50 -8.73 -8.65 3.43
N GLY A 51 -7.55 -8.68 4.06
CA GLY A 51 -7.43 -8.65 5.51
C GLY A 51 -8.02 -7.39 6.13
N GLY A 52 -7.82 -6.24 5.50
CA GLY A 52 -8.39 -4.96 5.91
C GLY A 52 -9.92 -4.88 5.82
N ILE A 53 -10.55 -5.63 4.90
CA ILE A 53 -12.02 -5.72 4.76
C ILE A 53 -12.58 -6.75 5.73
N ILE A 54 -11.99 -7.94 5.78
CA ILE A 54 -12.48 -9.08 6.57
C ILE A 54 -12.22 -8.86 8.06
N GLY A 55 -11.10 -8.22 8.42
CA GLY A 55 -10.69 -8.00 9.81
C GLY A 55 -11.76 -7.32 10.68
N PRO A 56 -12.25 -6.13 10.31
CA PRO A 56 -13.31 -5.45 11.07
C PRO A 56 -14.62 -6.24 11.14
N LEU A 57 -14.98 -6.98 10.07
CA LEU A 57 -16.16 -7.83 10.04
C LEU A 57 -16.05 -8.98 11.05
N LEU A 58 -14.95 -9.72 11.01
CA LEU A 58 -14.67 -10.79 11.98
C LEU A 58 -14.56 -10.24 13.41
N GLY A 59 -13.88 -9.11 13.59
CA GLY A 59 -13.77 -8.45 14.88
C GLY A 59 -15.11 -8.05 15.46
N GLY A 60 -16.02 -7.53 14.64
CA GLY A 60 -17.39 -7.20 15.03
C GLY A 60 -18.19 -8.44 15.45
N ILE A 61 -18.14 -9.53 14.67
CA ILE A 61 -18.82 -10.80 15.00
C ILE A 61 -18.28 -11.37 16.32
N LEU A 62 -16.96 -11.39 16.50
CA LEU A 62 -16.34 -11.87 17.72
C LEU A 62 -16.71 -11.01 18.94
N ALA A 63 -16.76 -9.68 18.76
CA ALA A 63 -17.11 -8.76 19.83
C ALA A 63 -18.56 -8.92 20.27
N THR A 64 -19.49 -9.20 19.36
CA THR A 64 -20.91 -9.46 19.67
C THR A 64 -21.12 -10.83 20.31
N ALA A 65 -20.38 -11.87 19.86
CA ALA A 65 -20.53 -13.23 20.35
C ALA A 65 -19.85 -13.47 21.72
N PHE A 66 -18.65 -12.93 21.91
CA PHE A 66 -17.78 -13.21 23.07
C PHE A 66 -17.50 -12.00 23.95
N GLY A 67 -17.95 -10.82 23.54
CA GLY A 67 -17.61 -9.56 24.20
C GLY A 67 -16.25 -9.02 23.77
N MET A 68 -16.06 -7.70 23.95
CA MET A 68 -14.91 -6.96 23.41
C MET A 68 -13.56 -7.47 23.94
N ARG A 69 -13.46 -7.83 25.24
CA ARG A 69 -12.21 -8.34 25.85
C ARG A 69 -11.81 -9.71 25.29
N ASN A 70 -12.77 -10.63 25.20
CA ASN A 70 -12.51 -11.99 24.73
C ASN A 70 -12.14 -12.00 23.24
N SER A 71 -12.65 -11.07 22.44
CA SER A 71 -12.25 -10.91 21.04
C SER A 71 -10.74 -10.65 20.87
N PHE A 72 -10.13 -9.88 21.79
CA PHE A 72 -8.68 -9.68 21.79
C PHE A 72 -7.91 -10.96 22.12
N TYR A 73 -8.42 -11.81 23.03
CA TYR A 73 -7.80 -13.11 23.33
C TYR A 73 -7.89 -14.07 22.13
N VAL A 74 -9.02 -14.10 21.42
CA VAL A 74 -9.16 -14.89 20.19
C VAL A 74 -8.17 -14.41 19.13
N GLY A 75 -8.03 -13.09 18.95
CA GLY A 75 -7.03 -12.50 18.07
C GLY A 75 -5.59 -12.88 18.45
N ALA A 76 -5.26 -12.84 19.75
CA ALA A 76 -3.95 -13.24 20.25
C ALA A 76 -3.65 -14.72 19.98
N VAL A 77 -4.62 -15.61 20.21
CA VAL A 77 -4.49 -17.06 19.91
C VAL A 77 -4.27 -17.26 18.40
N ALA A 78 -5.05 -16.59 17.54
CA ALA A 78 -4.90 -16.68 16.10
C ALA A 78 -3.49 -16.22 15.64
N LEU A 79 -2.99 -15.11 16.17
CA LEU A 79 -1.64 -14.64 15.87
C LEU A 79 -0.56 -15.61 16.37
N SER A 80 -0.75 -16.21 17.55
CA SER A 80 0.17 -17.22 18.09
C SER A 80 0.22 -18.46 17.19
N LEU A 81 -0.94 -18.93 16.70
CA LEU A 81 -1.02 -20.06 15.77
C LEU A 81 -0.32 -19.73 14.44
N ILE A 82 -0.53 -18.52 13.89
CA ILE A 82 0.16 -18.08 12.69
C ILE A 82 1.68 -18.05 12.92
N THR A 83 2.13 -17.56 14.08
CA THR A 83 3.56 -17.52 14.44
C THR A 83 4.16 -18.93 14.50
N VAL A 84 3.50 -19.86 15.17
CA VAL A 84 3.94 -21.27 15.24
C VAL A 84 3.98 -21.90 13.85
N THR A 85 2.93 -21.69 13.05
CA THR A 85 2.88 -22.19 11.66
C THR A 85 4.03 -21.61 10.82
N THR A 86 4.32 -20.33 10.97
CA THR A 86 5.43 -19.66 10.29
C THR A 86 6.76 -20.29 10.65
N ILE A 87 7.03 -20.51 11.94
CA ILE A 87 8.30 -21.11 12.42
C ILE A 87 8.46 -22.56 11.90
N LEU A 88 7.36 -23.32 11.86
CA LEU A 88 7.42 -24.74 11.45
C LEU A 88 7.53 -24.96 9.95
N PHE A 89 6.87 -24.13 9.14
CA PHE A 89 6.71 -24.38 7.71
C PHE A 89 7.50 -23.43 6.80
N ILE A 90 7.87 -22.24 7.29
CA ILE A 90 8.58 -21.28 6.46
C ILE A 90 10.08 -21.46 6.66
N LYS A 91 10.78 -21.79 5.56
CA LYS A 91 12.24 -21.85 5.53
C LYS A 91 12.79 -20.50 5.07
N GLU A 92 13.83 -20.02 5.74
CA GLU A 92 14.51 -18.82 5.32
C GLU A 92 15.11 -19.00 3.91
N PRO A 93 14.98 -18.00 3.02
CA PRO A 93 15.66 -18.03 1.74
C PRO A 93 17.18 -18.01 1.94
N PRO A 94 17.96 -18.58 1.01
CA PRO A 94 19.41 -18.58 1.11
C PRO A 94 19.93 -17.15 1.27
N VAL A 95 20.80 -16.97 2.26
CA VAL A 95 21.40 -15.68 2.60
C VAL A 95 22.21 -15.17 1.41
N ALA A 96 22.11 -13.87 1.11
CA ALA A 96 22.92 -13.24 0.08
C ALA A 96 24.43 -13.43 0.36
N PRO A 97 25.29 -13.55 -0.68
CA PRO A 97 26.72 -13.73 -0.52
C PRO A 97 27.35 -12.68 0.43
N GLU A 98 28.28 -13.09 1.28
CA GLU A 98 28.93 -12.22 2.29
C GLU A 98 29.47 -10.89 1.71
N LYS A 99 29.93 -10.88 0.46
CA LYS A 99 30.40 -9.67 -0.23
C LYS A 99 29.30 -8.62 -0.42
N GLU A 100 28.04 -9.03 -0.57
CA GLU A 100 26.91 -8.11 -0.68
C GLU A 100 26.46 -7.61 0.70
N ILE A 101 26.58 -8.44 1.73
CA ILE A 101 26.27 -8.08 3.12
C ILE A 101 27.21 -6.99 3.62
N ASN A 102 28.51 -7.15 3.37
CA ASN A 102 29.55 -6.17 3.75
C ASN A 102 29.39 -4.83 3.02
N LYS A 103 28.91 -4.83 1.78
CA LYS A 103 28.57 -3.61 1.05
C LYS A 103 27.35 -2.88 1.63
N ALA A 104 26.36 -3.61 2.10
CA ALA A 104 25.18 -3.04 2.75
C ALA A 104 25.48 -2.44 4.12
N GLN A 105 26.32 -3.10 4.92
CA GLN A 105 26.75 -2.60 6.23
C GLN A 105 27.50 -1.27 6.14
N ASN A 106 28.20 -1.01 5.03
CA ASN A 106 28.90 0.26 4.79
C ASN A 106 27.99 1.37 4.23
N THR A 107 26.75 1.08 3.85
CA THR A 107 25.81 2.10 3.36
C THR A 107 25.09 2.73 4.55
N SER A 108 25.44 3.96 4.90
CA SER A 108 24.73 4.71 5.95
C SER A 108 23.25 4.86 5.59
N TYR A 109 22.36 4.65 6.56
CA TYR A 109 20.92 4.84 6.41
C TYR A 109 20.56 6.23 5.85
N LEU A 110 21.27 7.26 6.31
CA LEU A 110 21.10 8.63 5.84
C LEU A 110 21.48 8.79 4.36
N SER A 111 22.54 8.10 3.90
CA SER A 111 22.95 8.10 2.51
C SER A 111 21.92 7.41 1.62
N PHE A 112 21.34 6.31 2.10
CA PHE A 112 20.26 5.58 1.40
C PHE A 112 19.01 6.44 1.19
N ILE A 113 18.52 7.12 2.23
CA ILE A 113 17.33 7.97 2.15
C ILE A 113 17.57 9.20 1.26
N LYS A 114 18.82 9.70 1.18
CA LYS A 114 19.18 10.85 0.33
C LYS A 114 19.26 10.52 -1.16
N ASP A 115 19.23 9.25 -1.56
CA ASP A 115 19.12 8.91 -2.99
C ASP A 115 17.82 9.48 -3.54
N LYS A 116 17.93 10.31 -4.60
CA LYS A 116 16.79 11.01 -5.20
C LYS A 116 15.68 10.05 -5.65
N ASN A 117 16.05 8.87 -6.14
CA ASN A 117 15.09 7.87 -6.61
C ASN A 117 14.31 7.26 -5.44
N ILE A 118 15.01 6.97 -4.34
CA ILE A 118 14.39 6.47 -3.11
C ILE A 118 13.50 7.55 -2.50
N LEU A 119 13.99 8.79 -2.39
CA LEU A 119 13.23 9.90 -1.84
C LEU A 119 11.91 10.15 -2.59
N ILE A 120 11.93 10.14 -3.92
CA ILE A 120 10.71 10.26 -4.74
C ILE A 120 9.73 9.14 -4.38
N LEU A 121 10.21 7.91 -4.27
CA LEU A 121 9.37 6.76 -3.94
C LEU A 121 8.76 6.87 -2.55
N LEU A 122 9.55 7.30 -1.55
CA LEU A 122 9.09 7.55 -0.17
C LEU A 122 8.01 8.63 -0.13
N LEU A 123 8.22 9.74 -0.85
CA LEU A 123 7.24 10.83 -0.93
C LEU A 123 5.94 10.37 -1.61
N CYS A 124 6.04 9.62 -2.72
CA CYS A 124 4.87 9.06 -3.40
C CYS A 124 4.02 8.19 -2.45
N VAL A 125 4.66 7.30 -1.72
CA VAL A 125 3.98 6.38 -0.80
C VAL A 125 3.44 7.09 0.43
N CYS A 126 4.18 8.06 0.98
CA CYS A 126 3.74 8.92 2.08
C CYS A 126 2.46 9.69 1.71
N MET A 127 2.48 10.38 0.57
CA MET A 127 1.33 11.17 0.11
C MET A 127 0.12 10.27 -0.22
N THR A 128 0.34 9.09 -0.78
CA THR A 128 -0.74 8.13 -1.03
C THR A 128 -1.42 7.70 0.27
N ASN A 129 -0.62 7.32 1.28
CA ASN A 129 -1.19 6.88 2.56
C ASN A 129 -1.84 8.03 3.34
N LEU A 130 -1.29 9.24 3.24
CA LEU A 130 -1.90 10.46 3.76
C LEU A 130 -3.31 10.64 3.18
N VAL A 131 -3.45 10.60 1.86
CA VAL A 131 -4.74 10.75 1.17
C VAL A 131 -5.71 9.63 1.56
N ILE A 132 -5.28 8.37 1.60
CA ILE A 132 -6.15 7.24 1.97
C ILE A 132 -6.70 7.41 3.38
N LEU A 133 -5.85 7.68 4.38
CA LEU A 133 -6.28 7.79 5.77
C LEU A 133 -6.96 9.12 6.09
N GLN A 134 -6.70 10.19 5.31
CA GLN A 134 -7.46 11.43 5.37
C GLN A 134 -8.93 11.22 4.98
N ILE A 135 -9.17 10.45 3.93
CA ILE A 135 -10.53 10.24 3.37
C ILE A 135 -11.35 9.26 4.19
N GLN A 136 -10.72 8.29 4.85
CA GLN A 136 -11.42 7.21 5.55
C GLN A 136 -12.50 7.68 6.55
N PRO A 137 -12.25 8.64 7.47
CA PRO A 137 -13.30 9.19 8.34
C PRO A 137 -14.32 10.04 7.57
N ILE A 138 -13.90 10.70 6.51
CA ILE A 138 -14.74 11.61 5.72
C ILE A 138 -15.82 10.84 4.93
N VAL A 139 -15.48 9.65 4.39
CA VAL A 139 -16.47 8.78 3.74
C VAL A 139 -17.65 8.51 4.66
N SER A 140 -17.39 8.21 5.94
CA SER A 140 -18.47 7.93 6.90
C SER A 140 -19.40 9.13 7.10
N LEU A 141 -18.82 10.33 7.28
CA LEU A 141 -19.59 11.56 7.46
C LEU A 141 -20.35 11.95 6.18
N TYR A 142 -19.72 11.78 5.02
CA TYR A 142 -20.37 12.12 3.75
C TYR A 142 -21.51 11.16 3.41
N VAL A 143 -21.36 9.86 3.66
CA VAL A 143 -22.43 8.87 3.50
C VAL A 143 -23.58 9.17 4.46
N GLN A 144 -23.29 9.58 5.69
CA GLN A 144 -24.33 10.00 6.65
C GLN A 144 -25.11 11.20 6.13
N GLN A 145 -24.45 12.20 5.55
CA GLN A 145 -25.11 13.35 4.91
C GLN A 145 -25.96 12.93 3.71
N LEU A 146 -25.41 12.10 2.81
CA LEU A 146 -26.12 11.64 1.60
C LEU A 146 -27.32 10.72 1.92
N SER A 147 -27.27 10.01 3.04
CA SER A 147 -28.37 9.13 3.49
C SER A 147 -29.42 9.87 4.33
N HIS A 148 -29.36 11.19 4.41
CA HIS A 148 -30.24 12.02 5.23
C HIS A 148 -30.30 11.58 6.70
N ASN A 149 -29.14 11.23 7.28
CA ASN A 149 -29.00 10.73 8.67
C ASN A 149 -29.83 9.47 8.97
N SER A 150 -29.99 8.59 7.98
CA SER A 150 -30.66 7.30 8.14
C SER A 150 -29.95 6.45 9.21
N ASP A 151 -30.74 5.69 10.00
CA ASP A 151 -30.22 4.69 10.96
C ASP A 151 -29.31 3.64 10.30
N LYS A 152 -29.40 3.49 8.96
CA LYS A 152 -28.60 2.58 8.15
C LYS A 152 -27.28 3.20 7.65
N ALA A 153 -26.95 4.44 7.99
CA ALA A 153 -25.77 5.14 7.48
C ALA A 153 -24.47 4.38 7.75
N VAL A 154 -24.31 3.77 8.92
CA VAL A 154 -23.14 2.97 9.28
C VAL A 154 -22.98 1.74 8.37
N LEU A 155 -24.10 1.04 8.11
CA LEU A 155 -24.11 -0.14 7.23
C LEU A 155 -23.82 0.26 5.78
N LEU A 156 -24.39 1.36 5.30
CA LEU A 156 -24.13 1.90 3.97
C LEU A 156 -22.67 2.33 3.80
N THR A 157 -22.09 2.97 4.81
CA THR A 157 -20.65 3.31 4.82
C THR A 157 -19.78 2.07 4.69
N GLY A 158 -20.05 1.04 5.49
CA GLY A 158 -19.32 -0.23 5.42
C GLY A 158 -19.43 -0.87 4.03
N PHE A 159 -20.62 -0.89 3.45
CA PHE A 159 -20.85 -1.42 2.10
C PHE A 159 -20.07 -0.64 1.04
N ILE A 160 -20.15 0.70 1.06
CA ILE A 160 -19.44 1.55 0.09
C ILE A 160 -17.92 1.40 0.22
N MET A 161 -17.38 1.37 1.44
CA MET A 161 -15.96 1.16 1.65
C MET A 161 -15.51 -0.23 1.16
N SER A 162 -16.33 -1.25 1.35
CA SER A 162 -16.06 -2.60 0.85
C SER A 162 -15.99 -2.66 -0.68
N LEU A 163 -16.82 -1.89 -1.40
CA LEU A 163 -16.75 -1.81 -2.87
C LEU A 163 -15.37 -1.38 -3.35
N GLY A 164 -14.81 -0.33 -2.76
CA GLY A 164 -13.45 0.14 -3.09
C GLY A 164 -12.38 -0.90 -2.75
N GLY A 165 -12.52 -1.58 -1.62
CA GLY A 165 -11.61 -2.65 -1.21
C GLY A 165 -11.68 -3.86 -2.15
N ILE A 166 -12.86 -4.35 -2.50
CA ILE A 166 -13.05 -5.46 -3.45
C ILE A 166 -12.43 -5.11 -4.81
N ALA A 167 -12.73 -3.91 -5.33
CA ALA A 167 -12.14 -3.43 -6.58
C ALA A 167 -10.60 -3.41 -6.51
N GLY A 168 -10.06 -2.91 -5.42
CA GLY A 168 -8.62 -2.85 -5.18
C GLY A 168 -7.97 -4.23 -5.09
N ALA A 169 -8.56 -5.15 -4.36
CA ALA A 169 -8.06 -6.51 -4.21
C ALA A 169 -8.01 -7.26 -5.56
N LEU A 170 -9.03 -7.11 -6.39
CA LEU A 170 -9.09 -7.73 -7.71
C LEU A 170 -8.13 -7.08 -8.71
N ALA A 171 -7.99 -5.76 -8.67
CA ALA A 171 -7.17 -5.04 -9.63
C ALA A 171 -5.67 -5.03 -9.31
N SER A 172 -5.27 -5.19 -8.04
CA SER A 172 -3.87 -5.12 -7.63
C SER A 172 -2.94 -6.10 -8.35
N PRO A 173 -3.27 -7.40 -8.53
CA PRO A 173 -2.45 -8.32 -9.31
C PRO A 173 -2.38 -7.95 -10.80
N LEU A 174 -3.48 -7.38 -11.34
CA LEU A 174 -3.53 -6.94 -12.74
C LEU A 174 -2.57 -5.76 -12.98
N TRP A 175 -2.54 -4.79 -12.06
CA TRP A 175 -1.58 -3.71 -12.07
C TRP A 175 -0.14 -4.21 -11.97
N GLY A 176 0.13 -5.19 -11.08
CA GLY A 176 1.42 -5.83 -10.97
C GLY A 176 1.85 -6.53 -12.25
N LYS A 177 0.94 -7.27 -12.91
CA LYS A 177 1.17 -7.91 -14.21
C LYS A 177 1.41 -6.90 -15.33
N THR A 178 0.66 -5.79 -15.32
CA THR A 178 0.83 -4.69 -16.29
C THR A 178 2.20 -4.03 -16.09
N GLY A 179 2.61 -3.79 -14.85
CA GLY A 179 3.94 -3.24 -14.53
C GLY A 179 5.08 -4.09 -15.05
N GLN A 180 4.95 -5.41 -15.00
CA GLN A 180 5.94 -6.32 -15.58
C GLN A 180 6.02 -6.25 -17.11
N LYS A 181 4.89 -5.99 -17.79
CA LYS A 181 4.83 -5.93 -19.25
C LYS A 181 5.28 -4.57 -19.81
N VAL A 182 4.82 -3.48 -19.20
CA VAL A 182 4.94 -2.11 -19.72
C VAL A 182 6.06 -1.32 -19.02
N GLY A 183 6.47 -1.80 -17.83
CA GLY A 183 7.42 -1.14 -16.93
C GLY A 183 6.71 -0.50 -15.74
N PHE A 184 7.28 -0.65 -14.54
CA PHE A 184 6.66 -0.17 -13.29
C PHE A 184 6.60 1.34 -13.20
N TYR A 185 7.55 2.05 -13.83
CA TYR A 185 7.51 3.51 -13.92
C TYR A 185 6.23 4.02 -14.60
N LYS A 186 5.90 3.47 -15.78
CA LYS A 186 4.68 3.87 -16.50
C LYS A 186 3.43 3.48 -15.74
N THR A 187 3.47 2.33 -15.10
CA THR A 187 2.35 1.78 -14.32
C THR A 187 2.06 2.62 -13.08
N ILE A 188 3.07 3.02 -12.31
CA ILE A 188 2.87 3.86 -11.12
C ILE A 188 2.39 5.26 -11.52
N THR A 189 2.92 5.82 -12.62
CA THR A 189 2.47 7.11 -13.15
C THR A 189 1.00 7.07 -13.56
N LEU A 190 0.59 6.02 -14.29
CA LEU A 190 -0.80 5.84 -14.69
C LEU A 190 -1.71 5.63 -13.48
N ALA A 191 -1.26 4.86 -12.49
CA ALA A 191 -2.02 4.63 -11.25
C ALA A 191 -2.25 5.95 -10.48
N PHE A 192 -1.23 6.81 -10.38
CA PHE A 192 -1.38 8.13 -9.75
C PHE A 192 -2.34 9.04 -10.51
N ILE A 193 -2.24 9.10 -11.84
CA ILE A 193 -3.11 9.92 -12.68
C ILE A 193 -4.57 9.43 -12.58
N SER A 194 -4.80 8.11 -12.71
CA SER A 194 -6.15 7.54 -12.63
C SER A 194 -6.74 7.68 -11.23
N ALA A 195 -5.97 7.38 -10.18
CA ALA A 195 -6.42 7.54 -8.80
C ALA A 195 -6.76 9.00 -8.49
N GLY A 196 -5.92 9.94 -8.90
CA GLY A 196 -6.14 11.37 -8.67
C GLY A 196 -7.38 11.89 -9.39
N LEU A 197 -7.55 11.54 -10.67
CA LEU A 197 -8.72 11.93 -11.45
C LEU A 197 -10.03 11.35 -10.86
N LEU A 198 -10.06 10.04 -10.62
CA LEU A 198 -11.24 9.37 -10.07
C LEU A 198 -11.61 9.89 -8.69
N MET A 199 -10.61 10.17 -7.84
CA MET A 199 -10.83 10.72 -6.52
C MET A 199 -11.36 12.16 -6.57
N SER A 200 -10.85 13.00 -7.47
CA SER A 200 -11.40 14.35 -7.65
C SER A 200 -12.86 14.30 -8.12
N LEU A 201 -13.19 13.36 -9.02
CA LEU A 201 -14.56 13.14 -9.49
C LEU A 201 -15.48 12.56 -8.41
N GLN A 202 -14.95 11.85 -7.43
CA GLN A 202 -15.72 11.29 -6.32
C GLN A 202 -16.35 12.38 -5.42
N GLY A 203 -15.81 13.59 -5.42
CA GLY A 203 -16.41 14.74 -4.71
C GLY A 203 -17.63 15.34 -5.39
N VAL A 204 -17.98 14.96 -6.62
CA VAL A 204 -19.07 15.58 -7.38
C VAL A 204 -20.46 14.98 -7.11
N PRO A 205 -20.61 13.64 -6.91
CA PRO A 205 -21.94 13.02 -6.81
C PRO A 205 -22.74 13.42 -5.58
N ASN A 206 -23.99 13.79 -5.80
CA ASN A 206 -24.98 14.02 -4.75
C ASN A 206 -25.89 12.79 -4.51
N SER A 207 -25.53 11.64 -5.07
CA SER A 207 -26.28 10.38 -4.96
C SER A 207 -25.41 9.30 -4.34
N LEU A 208 -25.97 8.55 -3.39
CA LEU A 208 -25.31 7.47 -2.70
C LEU A 208 -24.84 6.36 -3.66
N VAL A 209 -25.66 6.05 -4.67
CA VAL A 209 -25.34 5.01 -5.67
C VAL A 209 -24.15 5.44 -6.53
N LEU A 210 -24.16 6.69 -7.00
CA LEU A 210 -23.09 7.21 -7.83
C LEU A 210 -21.79 7.36 -7.02
N PHE A 211 -21.88 7.76 -5.75
CA PHE A 211 -20.75 7.82 -4.83
C PHE A 211 -20.13 6.42 -4.62
N GLY A 212 -20.97 5.39 -4.42
CA GLY A 212 -20.52 3.99 -4.32
C GLY A 212 -19.83 3.48 -5.59
N LEU A 213 -20.36 3.84 -6.77
CA LEU A 213 -19.73 3.53 -8.05
C LEU A 213 -18.36 4.20 -8.18
N MET A 214 -18.26 5.49 -7.82
CA MET A 214 -16.98 6.21 -7.81
C MET A 214 -16.00 5.59 -6.81
N GLN A 215 -16.45 5.16 -5.64
CA GLN A 215 -15.62 4.45 -4.66
C GLN A 215 -15.03 3.15 -5.25
N PHE A 216 -15.85 2.39 -5.99
CA PHE A 216 -15.38 1.19 -6.70
C PHE A 216 -14.29 1.54 -7.74
N LEU A 217 -14.53 2.55 -8.57
CA LEU A 217 -13.58 3.00 -9.59
C LEU A 217 -12.28 3.54 -8.96
N CYS A 218 -12.38 4.30 -7.86
CA CYS A 218 -11.22 4.75 -7.09
C CYS A 218 -10.39 3.55 -6.59
N GLY A 219 -11.03 2.52 -6.07
CA GLY A 219 -10.35 1.28 -5.65
C GLY A 219 -9.53 0.65 -6.78
N LEU A 220 -10.06 0.61 -8.01
CA LEU A 220 -9.32 0.14 -9.19
C LEU A 220 -8.07 0.99 -9.46
N GLY A 221 -8.17 2.32 -9.39
CA GLY A 221 -7.06 3.24 -9.67
C GLY A 221 -5.96 3.17 -8.59
N PHE A 222 -6.35 3.25 -7.31
CA PHE A 222 -5.40 3.24 -6.19
C PHE A 222 -4.58 1.96 -6.07
N SER A 223 -5.19 0.82 -6.41
CA SER A 223 -4.58 -0.50 -6.22
C SER A 223 -3.29 -0.73 -7.01
N GLY A 224 -2.98 0.11 -7.99
CA GLY A 224 -1.75 0.06 -8.76
C GLY A 224 -0.54 0.72 -8.09
N ILE A 225 -0.75 1.62 -7.12
CA ILE A 225 0.32 2.45 -6.56
C ILE A 225 1.29 1.61 -5.73
N PHE A 226 0.80 0.92 -4.69
CA PHE A 226 1.66 0.16 -3.77
C PHE A 226 2.41 -1.01 -4.42
N PRO A 227 1.77 -1.88 -5.24
CA PRO A 227 2.50 -2.95 -5.92
C PRO A 227 3.59 -2.43 -6.85
N SER A 228 3.32 -1.33 -7.55
CA SER A 228 4.32 -0.69 -8.42
C SER A 228 5.45 -0.09 -7.61
N ALA A 229 5.15 0.63 -6.51
CA ALA A 229 6.15 1.21 -5.62
C ALA A 229 7.05 0.14 -5.00
N ASN A 230 6.47 -0.94 -4.47
CA ASN A 230 7.21 -2.07 -3.90
C ASN A 230 8.09 -2.75 -4.97
N SER A 231 7.59 -2.93 -6.18
CA SER A 231 8.35 -3.51 -7.29
C SER A 231 9.50 -2.60 -7.74
N ILE A 232 9.27 -1.29 -7.82
CA ILE A 232 10.32 -0.30 -8.11
C ILE A 232 11.40 -0.33 -7.04
N LEU A 233 11.04 -0.41 -5.76
CA LEU A 233 12.02 -0.52 -4.68
C LEU A 233 12.94 -1.72 -4.87
N VAL A 234 12.39 -2.90 -5.23
CA VAL A 234 13.18 -4.10 -5.50
C VAL A 234 14.15 -3.91 -6.65
N LEU A 235 13.77 -3.12 -7.67
CA LEU A 235 14.66 -2.81 -8.79
C LEU A 235 15.74 -1.77 -8.45
N LEU A 236 15.43 -0.84 -7.54
CA LEU A 236 16.35 0.21 -7.11
C LEU A 236 17.38 -0.28 -6.08
N THR A 237 17.06 -1.37 -5.34
CA THR A 237 17.85 -1.79 -4.17
C THR A 237 18.45 -3.18 -4.36
N PRO A 238 19.74 -3.38 -3.99
CA PRO A 238 20.32 -4.71 -3.94
C PRO A 238 19.65 -5.56 -2.85
N PRO A 239 19.69 -6.90 -2.94
CA PRO A 239 19.07 -7.82 -1.99
C PRO A 239 19.41 -7.52 -0.52
N SER A 240 20.66 -7.17 -0.25
CA SER A 240 21.19 -6.84 1.08
C SER A 240 20.57 -5.58 1.72
N SER A 241 20.10 -4.61 0.91
CA SER A 241 19.53 -3.35 1.39
C SER A 241 18.00 -3.32 1.33
N ARG A 242 17.33 -4.39 0.92
CA ARG A 242 15.87 -4.44 0.80
C ARG A 242 15.14 -4.28 2.13
N GLY A 243 15.71 -4.81 3.22
CA GLY A 243 15.18 -4.61 4.57
C GLY A 243 15.09 -3.13 4.94
N MET A 244 16.18 -2.39 4.71
CA MET A 244 16.23 -0.93 4.88
C MET A 244 15.21 -0.23 3.97
N GLY A 245 15.13 -0.64 2.71
CA GLY A 245 14.22 -0.06 1.72
C GLY A 245 12.75 -0.22 2.09
N PHE A 246 12.29 -1.44 2.38
CA PHE A 246 10.91 -1.71 2.76
C PHE A 246 10.55 -1.12 4.13
N GLY A 247 11.49 -1.13 5.09
CA GLY A 247 11.33 -0.43 6.36
C GLY A 247 11.11 1.06 6.17
N SER A 248 11.91 1.71 5.31
CA SER A 248 11.75 3.13 4.98
C SER A 248 10.42 3.44 4.28
N LEU A 249 9.99 2.59 3.32
CA LEU A 249 8.67 2.74 2.69
C LEU A 249 7.54 2.64 3.71
N PHE A 250 7.62 1.68 4.62
CA PHE A 250 6.61 1.51 5.66
C PHE A 250 6.60 2.70 6.62
N SER A 251 7.78 3.21 7.02
CA SER A 251 7.86 4.42 7.85
C SER A 251 7.24 5.64 7.15
N ALA A 252 7.50 5.80 5.86
CA ALA A 252 6.88 6.87 5.06
C ALA A 252 5.35 6.72 4.99
N GLN A 253 4.83 5.48 4.85
CA GLN A 253 3.40 5.21 4.93
C GLN A 253 2.82 5.61 6.28
N MET A 254 3.48 5.25 7.38
CA MET A 254 3.01 5.56 8.73
C MET A 254 3.00 7.06 9.01
N ILE A 255 4.01 7.79 8.53
CA ILE A 255 4.04 9.28 8.64
C ILE A 255 2.85 9.87 7.87
N GLY A 256 2.64 9.48 6.61
CA GLY A 256 1.48 9.93 5.83
C GLY A 256 0.16 9.58 6.51
N GLY A 257 0.06 8.36 7.03
CA GLY A 257 -1.13 7.88 7.72
C GLY A 257 -1.44 8.60 9.03
N ALA A 258 -0.42 9.03 9.79
CA ALA A 258 -0.60 9.81 11.00
C ALA A 258 -1.05 11.25 10.71
N LEU A 259 -0.53 11.85 9.64
CA LEU A 259 -0.88 13.21 9.23
C LEU A 259 -2.25 13.29 8.54
N GLY A 260 -2.65 12.23 7.82
CA GLY A 260 -3.86 12.21 7.00
C GLY A 260 -5.12 12.64 7.75
N PRO A 261 -5.55 11.94 8.81
CA PRO A 261 -6.78 12.28 9.55
C PRO A 261 -6.75 13.69 10.16
N VAL A 262 -5.58 14.16 10.60
CA VAL A 262 -5.42 15.51 11.15
C VAL A 262 -5.67 16.56 10.07
N ILE A 263 -5.00 16.41 8.92
CA ILE A 263 -5.16 17.35 7.79
C ILE A 263 -6.59 17.28 7.26
N GLY A 264 -7.17 16.08 7.12
CA GLY A 264 -8.55 15.90 6.68
C GLY A 264 -9.55 16.56 7.60
N GLY A 265 -9.39 16.40 8.91
CA GLY A 265 -10.23 17.06 9.92
C GLY A 265 -10.17 18.57 9.85
N VAL A 266 -8.96 19.14 9.69
CA VAL A 266 -8.78 20.60 9.53
C VAL A 266 -9.45 21.09 8.25
N ILE A 267 -9.28 20.43 7.12
CA ILE A 267 -9.91 20.86 5.85
C ILE A 267 -11.44 20.84 5.97
N VAL A 268 -12.01 19.77 6.54
CA VAL A 268 -13.47 19.64 6.70
C VAL A 268 -14.05 20.69 7.64
N SER A 269 -13.30 21.16 8.64
CA SER A 269 -13.78 22.19 9.56
C SER A 269 -13.96 23.56 8.88
N PHE A 270 -13.27 23.81 7.77
CA PHE A 270 -13.34 25.09 7.03
C PHE A 270 -14.02 24.96 5.67
N MET A 271 -14.11 23.76 5.12
CA MET A 271 -14.57 23.50 3.74
C MET A 271 -15.57 22.35 3.69
N SER A 272 -16.26 22.21 2.56
CA SER A 272 -17.18 21.08 2.32
C SER A 272 -16.43 19.74 2.14
N PHE A 273 -17.14 18.63 2.37
CA PHE A 273 -16.62 17.28 2.10
C PHE A 273 -16.14 17.13 0.65
N ASN A 274 -16.87 17.70 -0.31
CA ASN A 274 -16.53 17.64 -1.74
C ASN A 274 -15.15 18.26 -2.02
N THR A 275 -14.82 19.36 -1.34
CA THR A 275 -13.52 20.04 -1.48
C THR A 275 -12.37 19.16 -1.04
N VAL A 276 -12.56 18.33 0.00
CA VAL A 276 -11.51 17.40 0.46
C VAL A 276 -11.19 16.37 -0.61
N TYR A 277 -12.20 15.80 -1.28
CA TYR A 277 -11.99 14.86 -2.38
C TYR A 277 -11.24 15.50 -3.54
N ILE A 278 -11.61 16.74 -3.90
CA ILE A 278 -10.96 17.47 -5.00
C ILE A 278 -9.50 17.77 -4.65
N ILE A 279 -9.22 18.27 -3.44
CA ILE A 279 -7.84 18.56 -2.99
C ILE A 279 -7.01 17.27 -2.97
N SER A 280 -7.52 16.22 -2.36
CA SER A 280 -6.83 14.93 -2.24
C SER A 280 -6.56 14.29 -3.61
N GLY A 281 -7.54 14.32 -4.49
CA GLY A 281 -7.38 13.85 -5.86
C GLY A 281 -6.40 14.69 -6.66
N SER A 282 -6.43 16.02 -6.49
CA SER A 282 -5.47 16.93 -7.13
C SER A 282 -4.03 16.69 -6.69
N ILE A 283 -3.79 16.40 -5.41
CA ILE A 283 -2.46 16.04 -4.90
C ILE A 283 -1.92 14.81 -5.64
N LEU A 284 -2.71 13.74 -5.73
CA LEU A 284 -2.29 12.52 -6.42
C LEU A 284 -2.09 12.75 -7.93
N PHE A 285 -2.99 13.52 -8.54
CA PHE A 285 -2.89 13.85 -9.96
C PHE A 285 -1.62 14.64 -10.27
N VAL A 286 -1.30 15.65 -9.45
CA VAL A 286 -0.07 16.44 -9.57
C VAL A 286 1.17 15.56 -9.40
N ILE A 287 1.17 14.61 -8.46
CA ILE A 287 2.25 13.63 -8.32
C ILE A 287 2.38 12.80 -9.61
N GLY A 288 1.28 12.33 -10.18
CA GLY A 288 1.29 11.59 -11.44
C GLY A 288 1.85 12.42 -12.61
N ILE A 289 1.49 13.68 -12.72
CA ILE A 289 2.04 14.61 -13.70
C ILE A 289 3.53 14.88 -13.45
N TYR A 290 3.92 15.11 -12.20
CA TYR A 290 5.32 15.27 -11.83
C TYR A 290 6.15 14.04 -12.23
N LEU A 291 5.69 12.85 -11.92
CA LEU A 291 6.37 11.62 -12.35
C LEU A 291 6.48 11.56 -13.87
N LYS A 292 5.44 11.90 -14.62
CA LYS A 292 5.43 11.82 -16.07
C LYS A 292 6.47 12.75 -16.72
N PHE A 293 6.58 13.99 -16.28
CA PHE A 293 7.37 15.02 -16.94
C PHE A 293 8.71 15.30 -16.26
N PHE A 294 8.76 15.29 -14.93
CA PHE A 294 9.89 15.79 -14.13
C PHE A 294 10.70 14.72 -13.42
N ALA A 295 10.24 13.45 -13.40
CA ALA A 295 11.02 12.39 -12.74
C ALA A 295 12.39 12.25 -13.43
N PRO A 296 13.47 12.06 -12.62
CA PRO A 296 14.82 11.88 -13.14
C PRO A 296 14.90 10.71 -14.12
N GLU A 297 15.71 10.85 -15.17
CA GLU A 297 15.92 9.77 -16.15
C GLU A 297 16.46 8.50 -15.49
N SER A 298 17.30 8.64 -14.44
CA SER A 298 17.79 7.51 -13.65
C SER A 298 16.65 6.72 -12.99
N PHE A 299 15.60 7.41 -12.53
CA PHE A 299 14.40 6.77 -11.96
C PHE A 299 13.60 6.06 -13.06
N LYS A 300 13.35 6.73 -14.18
CA LYS A 300 12.63 6.17 -15.32
C LYS A 300 13.29 4.92 -15.85
N GLN A 301 14.61 4.96 -16.06
CA GLN A 301 15.39 3.87 -16.60
C GLN A 301 15.42 2.67 -15.67
N LYS A 302 15.80 2.85 -14.40
CA LYS A 302 15.86 1.77 -13.41
C LYS A 302 14.50 1.13 -13.15
N ALA A 303 13.43 1.92 -13.10
CA ALA A 303 12.06 1.41 -12.92
C ALA A 303 11.46 0.77 -14.19
N SER A 304 12.13 0.88 -15.34
CA SER A 304 11.70 0.32 -16.65
C SER A 304 12.47 -0.94 -17.05
N LEU A 305 13.48 -1.36 -16.31
CA LEU A 305 14.46 -2.43 -16.66
C LEU A 305 13.85 -3.83 -16.92
N THR A 306 12.55 -3.98 -16.86
CA THR A 306 11.87 -5.24 -17.23
C THR A 306 12.03 -5.60 -18.72
N LYS A 307 12.41 -4.66 -19.59
CA LYS A 307 12.60 -4.92 -21.03
C LYS A 307 13.96 -5.57 -21.34
N ASP A 308 15.02 -5.16 -20.67
CA ASP A 308 16.38 -5.64 -20.94
C ASP A 308 16.58 -7.08 -20.46
N HIS A 309 15.97 -7.46 -19.34
CA HIS A 309 15.98 -8.84 -18.88
C HIS A 309 15.21 -9.83 -19.79
N LYS A 310 14.26 -9.33 -20.58
CA LYS A 310 13.57 -10.18 -21.57
C LYS A 310 14.45 -10.47 -22.79
N ILE A 311 15.37 -9.57 -23.11
CA ILE A 311 16.36 -9.73 -24.16
C ILE A 311 17.48 -10.65 -23.67
N GLU A 312 17.93 -10.47 -22.43
CA GLU A 312 18.99 -11.29 -21.83
C GLU A 312 18.54 -12.75 -21.55
N SER A 313 17.31 -12.96 -21.08
CA SER A 313 16.76 -14.30 -20.91
C SER A 313 16.52 -15.00 -22.27
N ARG A 314 16.06 -14.27 -23.29
CA ARG A 314 15.90 -14.82 -24.63
C ARG A 314 17.24 -15.13 -25.30
N ASN A 315 18.27 -14.32 -25.07
CA ASN A 315 19.61 -14.59 -25.57
C ASN A 315 20.27 -15.77 -24.83
N LYS A 316 19.97 -15.98 -23.56
CA LYS A 316 20.42 -17.14 -22.80
C LYS A 316 19.74 -18.44 -23.24
N GLU A 317 18.44 -18.38 -23.46
CA GLU A 317 17.64 -19.51 -24.00
C GLU A 317 18.12 -19.91 -25.41
N TYR A 318 18.42 -18.92 -26.27
CA TYR A 318 19.05 -19.14 -27.58
C TYR A 318 20.46 -19.74 -27.51
N LEU A 319 21.24 -19.38 -26.50
CA LEU A 319 22.59 -19.91 -26.32
C LEU A 319 22.61 -21.33 -25.71
N ASP A 320 21.57 -21.68 -24.94
CA ASP A 320 21.41 -23.02 -24.37
C ASP A 320 20.80 -24.00 -25.38
N ASP A 321 20.00 -23.51 -26.35
CA ASP A 321 19.46 -24.30 -27.48
C ASP A 321 20.50 -24.59 -28.59
N ILE A 322 21.64 -23.88 -28.58
CA ILE A 322 22.75 -24.06 -29.54
C ILE A 322 23.87 -24.96 -28.99
N LYS A 323 23.80 -25.33 -27.70
CA LYS A 323 24.70 -26.31 -27.06
C LYS A 323 24.08 -27.69 -26.97
#